data_d4129915ffcf98a17e99b7c41e3b4f00
#
_entry.id   d4129915ffcf98a17e99b7c41e3b4f00
#
_cell.length_a   1.000
_cell.length_b   1.000
_cell.length_c   1.000
_cell.angle_alpha   90.00
_cell.angle_beta   90.00
_cell.angle_gamma   90.00
#
_symmetry.space_group_name_H-M   'P 1'
#
loop_
_entity.id
_entity.type
_entity.pdbx_description
1 polymer ?
#
loop_
_entity_poly.entity_id
_entity_poly.type
_entity_poly.pdbx_seq_one_letter_code
_entity_poly.pdbx_strand_id
1 'polypeptide(L)'
;ILQQGRIRTDAHENAEDFIEDLYGELSLMIASHGGTQNFYGIGVGAPNGNYYTGTIEYAPNLKWKGIIPIAELMEKKFQLPARLTNDANAAAVGEMKYGAAKGMKHFITITLGTGVGSGIVIDGKIVLGHDGFAGELGHTIIRPGGRMHKGTGIRGSLESYASATGGRETAIE
;
A
#
# COMPACT_ATOMS: atom_id res chain seq x y z
N ILE A 1 11.73 -3.68 -14.76
CA ILE A 1 11.59 -4.84 -13.85
C ILE A 1 12.56 -5.91 -14.31
N LEU A 2 13.47 -6.32 -13.45
CA LEU A 2 14.44 -7.37 -13.75
C LEU A 2 13.83 -8.76 -13.55
N GLN A 3 13.11 -8.93 -12.43
CA GLN A 3 12.46 -10.18 -12.06
C GLN A 3 11.26 -9.89 -11.17
N GLN A 4 10.30 -10.81 -11.12
CA GLN A 4 9.15 -10.72 -10.21
C GLN A 4 8.78 -12.11 -9.69
N GLY A 5 8.19 -12.15 -8.49
CA GLY A 5 7.67 -13.34 -7.84
C GLY A 5 6.38 -13.05 -7.09
N ARG A 6 5.77 -14.05 -6.50
CA ARG A 6 4.55 -13.91 -5.70
C ARG A 6 4.58 -14.91 -4.55
N ILE A 7 4.30 -14.40 -3.35
CA ILE A 7 3.99 -15.21 -2.17
C ILE A 7 2.64 -14.78 -1.59
N ARG A 8 2.02 -15.63 -0.80
CA ARG A 8 0.71 -15.36 -0.21
C ARG A 8 0.88 -14.81 1.20
N THR A 9 0.42 -13.61 1.46
CA THR A 9 0.43 -13.00 2.81
C THR A 9 -0.53 -13.70 3.78
N ASP A 10 -1.64 -14.24 3.27
CA ASP A 10 -2.66 -14.95 4.07
C ASP A 10 -2.25 -16.39 4.46
N ALA A 11 -1.12 -16.87 3.98
CA ALA A 11 -0.54 -18.16 4.39
C ALA A 11 0.13 -18.09 5.76
N HIS A 12 0.46 -16.90 6.27
CA HIS A 12 1.26 -16.69 7.47
C HIS A 12 0.43 -16.07 8.60
N GLU A 13 0.56 -16.61 9.80
CA GLU A 13 -0.17 -16.13 10.98
C GLU A 13 0.50 -14.91 11.64
N ASN A 14 1.80 -14.71 11.41
CA ASN A 14 2.57 -13.57 11.89
C ASN A 14 3.46 -12.99 10.79
N ALA A 15 3.99 -11.80 11.02
CA ALA A 15 4.81 -11.08 10.03
C ALA A 15 6.21 -11.68 9.91
N GLU A 16 6.75 -12.23 10.98
CA GLU A 16 8.09 -12.83 11.01
C GLU A 16 8.17 -14.02 10.06
N ASP A 17 7.21 -14.94 10.13
CA ASP A 17 7.15 -16.10 9.23
C ASP A 17 6.98 -15.67 7.76
N PHE A 18 6.18 -14.62 7.52
CA PHE A 18 6.06 -14.03 6.19
C PHE A 18 7.39 -13.48 5.68
N ILE A 19 8.16 -12.78 6.53
CA ILE A 19 9.47 -12.23 6.17
C ILE A 19 10.47 -13.34 5.89
N GLU A 20 10.44 -14.45 6.64
CA GLU A 20 11.31 -15.61 6.39
C GLU A 20 11.03 -16.21 5.01
N ASP A 21 9.76 -16.43 4.67
CA ASP A 21 9.36 -16.98 3.36
C ASP A 21 9.71 -16.02 2.22
N LEU A 22 9.42 -14.72 2.41
CA LEU A 22 9.79 -13.68 1.47
C LEU A 22 11.31 -13.61 1.24
N TYR A 23 12.09 -13.77 2.31
CA TYR A 23 13.56 -13.81 2.21
C TYR A 23 14.02 -15.03 1.39
N GLY A 24 13.41 -16.19 1.59
CA GLY A 24 13.71 -17.39 0.81
C GLY A 24 13.56 -17.13 -0.69
N GLU A 25 12.45 -16.56 -1.10
CA GLU A 25 12.18 -16.21 -2.51
C GLU A 25 13.12 -15.11 -3.05
N LEU A 26 13.22 -14.00 -2.33
CA LEU A 26 13.99 -12.85 -2.81
C LEU A 26 15.50 -13.07 -2.76
N SER A 27 16.02 -13.87 -1.84
CA SER A 27 17.46 -14.15 -1.75
C SER A 27 17.99 -14.82 -3.02
N LEU A 28 17.21 -15.70 -3.63
CA LEU A 28 17.56 -16.34 -4.90
C LEU A 28 17.58 -15.32 -6.05
N MET A 29 16.60 -14.43 -6.08
CA MET A 29 16.54 -13.34 -7.06
C MET A 29 17.71 -12.37 -6.89
N ILE A 30 18.01 -11.97 -5.66
CA ILE A 30 19.14 -11.09 -5.32
C ILE A 30 20.45 -11.73 -5.73
N ALA A 31 20.66 -13.01 -5.42
CA ALA A 31 21.86 -13.75 -5.79
C ALA A 31 22.07 -13.81 -7.30
N SER A 32 21.00 -14.07 -8.08
CA SER A 32 21.06 -14.11 -9.54
C SER A 32 21.42 -12.76 -10.18
N HIS A 33 21.27 -11.67 -9.45
CA HIS A 33 21.60 -10.30 -9.88
C HIS A 33 22.87 -9.75 -9.19
N GLY A 34 23.73 -10.62 -8.71
CA GLY A 34 25.06 -10.26 -8.21
C GLY A 34 25.13 -9.89 -6.71
N GLY A 35 24.07 -10.19 -5.94
CA GLY A 35 24.05 -10.01 -4.49
C GLY A 35 23.53 -8.65 -4.01
N THR A 36 23.41 -8.49 -2.69
CA THR A 36 22.80 -7.32 -2.05
C THR A 36 23.50 -6.00 -2.37
N GLN A 37 24.80 -6.02 -2.67
CA GLN A 37 25.56 -4.81 -3.02
C GLN A 37 25.06 -4.11 -4.29
N ASN A 38 24.27 -4.76 -5.11
CA ASN A 38 23.69 -4.19 -6.32
C ASN A 38 22.30 -3.57 -6.10
N PHE A 39 21.81 -3.54 -4.85
CA PHE A 39 20.52 -2.99 -4.49
C PHE A 39 20.65 -1.84 -3.51
N TYR A 40 19.91 -0.75 -3.74
CA TYR A 40 19.94 0.45 -2.90
C TYR A 40 19.05 0.33 -1.67
N GLY A 41 18.05 -0.57 -1.69
CA GLY A 41 17.10 -0.74 -0.59
C GLY A 41 15.81 -1.42 -1.01
N ILE A 42 14.88 -1.47 -0.09
CA ILE A 42 13.58 -2.13 -0.21
C ILE A 42 12.48 -1.08 -0.08
N GLY A 43 11.59 -1.02 -1.07
CA GLY A 43 10.36 -0.23 -1.00
C GLY A 43 9.16 -1.13 -0.77
N VAL A 44 8.35 -0.82 0.23
CA VAL A 44 7.14 -1.57 0.57
C VAL A 44 5.91 -0.68 0.45
N GLY A 45 4.94 -1.10 -0.35
CA GLY A 45 3.59 -0.54 -0.37
C GLY A 45 2.64 -1.52 0.31
N ALA A 46 1.98 -1.09 1.38
CA ALA A 46 1.09 -1.97 2.13
C ALA A 46 -0.17 -1.25 2.62
N PRO A 47 -1.30 -1.97 2.78
CA PRO A 47 -2.48 -1.40 3.43
C PRO A 47 -2.12 -0.83 4.80
N ASN A 48 -2.63 0.35 5.13
CA ASN A 48 -2.34 1.06 6.38
C ASN A 48 -0.83 1.20 6.68
N GLY A 49 0.00 1.27 5.66
CA GLY A 49 1.43 1.48 5.79
C GLY A 49 1.75 2.92 6.16
N ASN A 50 2.36 3.12 7.32
CA ASN A 50 2.77 4.43 7.82
C ASN A 50 4.24 4.70 7.48
N TYR A 51 4.47 5.76 6.72
CA TYR A 51 5.81 6.13 6.27
C TYR A 51 6.74 6.58 7.41
N TYR A 52 6.20 7.28 8.40
CA TYR A 52 7.01 7.87 9.48
C TYR A 52 7.51 6.82 10.46
N THR A 53 6.67 5.83 10.77
CA THR A 53 6.99 4.78 11.75
C THR A 53 7.57 3.52 11.09
N GLY A 54 7.37 3.34 9.77
CA GLY A 54 7.75 2.11 9.06
C GLY A 54 6.87 0.91 9.44
N THR A 55 5.67 1.17 9.98
CA THR A 55 4.77 0.15 10.52
C THR A 55 3.52 -0.03 9.66
N ILE A 56 2.98 -1.24 9.61
CA ILE A 56 1.61 -1.50 9.16
C ILE A 56 0.72 -1.41 10.41
N GLU A 57 -0.32 -0.56 10.37
CA GLU A 57 -1.14 -0.27 11.54
C GLU A 57 -2.58 -0.75 11.35
N TYR A 58 -2.96 -1.77 12.11
CA TYR A 58 -4.33 -2.30 12.17
C TYR A 58 -4.94 -2.65 10.81
N ALA A 59 -4.15 -3.15 9.85
CA ALA A 59 -4.62 -3.48 8.52
C ALA A 59 -5.69 -4.58 8.55
N PRO A 60 -6.93 -4.31 8.06
CA PRO A 60 -8.03 -5.26 8.17
C PRO A 60 -7.83 -6.49 7.29
N ASN A 61 -7.10 -6.35 6.19
CA ASN A 61 -6.89 -7.37 5.17
C ASN A 61 -5.73 -8.33 5.48
N LEU A 62 -4.98 -8.09 6.57
CA LEU A 62 -3.90 -8.96 7.02
C LEU A 62 -4.34 -9.77 8.24
N LYS A 63 -3.81 -10.98 8.37
CA LYS A 63 -4.00 -11.80 9.57
C LYS A 63 -3.28 -11.20 10.78
N TRP A 64 -2.14 -10.58 10.54
CA TRP A 64 -1.33 -9.92 11.56
C TRP A 64 -2.07 -8.71 12.11
N LYS A 65 -2.22 -8.64 13.42
CA LYS A 65 -3.00 -7.59 14.08
C LYS A 65 -2.11 -6.65 14.86
N GLY A 66 -2.61 -5.41 15.06
CA GLY A 66 -1.89 -4.38 15.81
C GLY A 66 -0.94 -3.58 14.92
N ILE A 67 0.18 -3.19 15.49
CA ILE A 67 1.23 -2.38 14.85
C ILE A 67 2.42 -3.28 14.55
N ILE A 68 2.71 -3.47 13.27
CA ILE A 68 3.74 -4.38 12.78
C ILE A 68 4.92 -3.57 12.21
N PRO A 69 6.13 -3.67 12.77
CA PRO A 69 7.29 -2.88 12.34
C PRO A 69 7.94 -3.49 11.09
N ILE A 70 7.21 -3.50 9.98
CA ILE A 70 7.58 -4.24 8.77
C ILE A 70 8.89 -3.72 8.15
N ALA A 71 9.14 -2.40 8.19
CA ALA A 71 10.37 -1.82 7.66
C ALA A 71 11.59 -2.31 8.45
N GLU A 72 11.50 -2.31 9.79
CA GLU A 72 12.56 -2.83 10.68
C GLU A 72 12.82 -4.31 10.45
N LEU A 73 11.77 -5.13 10.37
CA LEU A 73 11.88 -6.56 10.09
C LEU A 73 12.58 -6.81 8.75
N MET A 74 12.23 -6.05 7.71
CA MET A 74 12.88 -6.12 6.40
C MET A 74 14.34 -5.69 6.47
N GLU A 75 14.65 -4.55 7.10
CA GLU A 75 16.03 -4.06 7.25
C GLU A 75 16.91 -5.08 7.96
N LYS A 76 16.40 -5.65 9.06
CA LYS A 76 17.11 -6.66 9.85
C LYS A 76 17.36 -7.93 9.04
N LYS A 77 16.37 -8.39 8.28
CA LYS A 77 16.49 -9.65 7.54
C LYS A 77 17.36 -9.52 6.28
N PHE A 78 17.15 -8.48 5.50
CA PHE A 78 17.81 -8.31 4.20
C PHE A 78 19.14 -7.54 4.28
N GLN A 79 19.44 -6.90 5.40
CA GLN A 79 20.60 -6.01 5.58
C GLN A 79 20.64 -4.89 4.51
N LEU A 80 19.47 -4.38 4.15
CA LEU A 80 19.25 -3.28 3.21
C LEU A 80 18.31 -2.26 3.83
N PRO A 81 18.48 -0.96 3.58
CA PRO A 81 17.50 0.05 4.01
C PRO A 81 16.10 -0.28 3.48
N ALA A 82 15.08 -0.20 4.32
CA ALA A 82 13.71 -0.38 3.91
C ALA A 82 12.86 0.87 4.19
N ARG A 83 11.90 1.14 3.30
CA ARG A 83 10.92 2.21 3.47
C ARG A 83 9.54 1.67 3.15
N LEU A 84 8.60 2.04 3.99
CA LEU A 84 7.20 1.64 3.87
C LEU A 84 6.33 2.86 3.57
N THR A 85 5.28 2.68 2.81
CA THR A 85 4.18 3.62 2.68
C THR A 85 2.88 2.87 2.38
N ASN A 86 1.76 3.57 2.39
CA ASN A 86 0.49 3.05 1.92
C ASN A 86 0.59 2.66 0.43
N ASP A 87 -0.13 1.62 0.01
CA ASP A 87 -0.10 1.06 -1.35
C ASP A 87 -0.56 2.07 -2.42
N ALA A 88 -1.56 2.90 -2.12
CA ALA A 88 -2.01 3.97 -3.03
C ALA A 88 -0.96 5.10 -3.16
N ASN A 89 -0.26 5.44 -2.08
CA ASN A 89 0.87 6.35 -2.11
C ASN A 89 2.03 5.78 -2.94
N ALA A 90 2.33 4.49 -2.79
CA ALA A 90 3.33 3.80 -3.62
C ALA A 90 2.95 3.85 -5.10
N ALA A 91 1.67 3.62 -5.43
CA ALA A 91 1.16 3.74 -6.80
C ALA A 91 1.33 5.17 -7.35
N ALA A 92 1.00 6.21 -6.55
CA ALA A 92 1.18 7.61 -6.96
C ALA A 92 2.66 7.95 -7.24
N VAL A 93 3.58 7.46 -6.41
CA VAL A 93 5.02 7.63 -6.65
C VAL A 93 5.45 6.88 -7.92
N GLY A 94 4.89 5.68 -8.16
CA GLY A 94 5.13 4.91 -9.37
C GLY A 94 4.68 5.68 -10.63
N GLU A 95 3.47 6.23 -10.62
CA GLU A 95 2.94 7.07 -11.70
C GLU A 95 3.79 8.32 -11.94
N MET A 96 4.23 8.97 -10.89
CA MET A 96 5.12 10.15 -10.98
C MET A 96 6.47 9.83 -11.62
N LYS A 97 7.03 8.68 -11.33
CA LYS A 97 8.38 8.32 -11.80
C LYS A 97 8.38 7.65 -13.17
N TYR A 98 7.39 6.79 -13.43
CA TYR A 98 7.41 5.88 -14.59
C TYR A 98 6.12 5.88 -15.40
N GLY A 99 5.02 6.42 -14.87
CA GLY A 99 3.69 6.33 -15.46
C GLY A 99 3.20 7.64 -16.09
N ALA A 100 1.87 7.78 -16.13
CA ALA A 100 1.18 8.89 -16.78
C ALA A 100 1.43 10.26 -16.15
N ALA A 101 1.80 10.29 -14.86
CA ALA A 101 2.10 11.53 -14.13
C ALA A 101 3.58 11.96 -14.22
N LYS A 102 4.37 11.34 -15.10
CA LYS A 102 5.78 11.71 -15.28
C LYS A 102 5.94 13.17 -15.70
N GLY A 103 6.70 13.94 -14.90
CA GLY A 103 6.89 15.38 -15.11
C GLY A 103 5.82 16.27 -14.46
N MET A 104 4.74 15.70 -13.96
CA MET A 104 3.72 16.46 -13.21
C MET A 104 4.20 16.73 -11.78
N LYS A 105 3.96 17.96 -11.31
CA LYS A 105 4.28 18.35 -9.93
C LYS A 105 3.08 18.30 -9.00
N HIS A 106 1.88 18.37 -9.56
CA HIS A 106 0.61 18.39 -8.82
C HIS A 106 -0.37 17.45 -9.49
N PHE A 107 -0.80 16.41 -8.79
CA PHE A 107 -1.80 15.45 -9.26
C PHE A 107 -2.33 14.59 -8.11
N ILE A 108 -3.42 13.92 -8.38
CA ILE A 108 -3.99 12.89 -7.51
C ILE A 108 -4.09 11.61 -8.32
N THR A 109 -3.58 10.52 -7.77
CA THR A 109 -3.82 9.16 -8.28
C THR A 109 -4.96 8.54 -7.48
N ILE A 110 -5.94 7.96 -8.15
CA ILE A 110 -7.03 7.22 -7.52
C ILE A 110 -6.91 5.76 -7.95
N THR A 111 -6.85 4.86 -6.98
CA THR A 111 -6.82 3.42 -7.21
C THR A 111 -8.20 2.83 -6.93
N LEU A 112 -8.79 2.17 -7.92
CA LEU A 112 -10.08 1.50 -7.82
C LEU A 112 -9.86 -0.01 -7.81
N GLY A 113 -10.02 -0.62 -6.64
CA GLY A 113 -9.82 -2.04 -6.41
C GLY A 113 -10.84 -2.59 -5.42
N THR A 114 -10.42 -3.43 -4.50
CA THR A 114 -11.25 -3.91 -3.36
C THR A 114 -11.81 -2.73 -2.58
N GLY A 115 -10.98 -1.68 -2.38
CA GLY A 115 -11.37 -0.39 -1.85
C GLY A 115 -11.12 0.74 -2.85
N VAL A 116 -11.17 1.98 -2.35
CA VAL A 116 -10.77 3.20 -3.08
C VAL A 116 -9.62 3.87 -2.34
N GLY A 117 -8.42 3.74 -2.88
CA GLY A 117 -7.25 4.43 -2.37
C GLY A 117 -6.92 5.69 -3.17
N SER A 118 -6.12 6.57 -2.61
CA SER A 118 -5.56 7.70 -3.33
C SER A 118 -4.20 8.14 -2.80
N GLY A 119 -3.40 8.69 -3.70
CA GLY A 119 -2.15 9.35 -3.37
C GLY A 119 -2.14 10.76 -3.94
N ILE A 120 -1.82 11.75 -3.12
CA ILE A 120 -1.80 13.17 -3.46
C ILE A 120 -0.36 13.62 -3.61
N VAL A 121 -0.02 14.24 -4.72
CA VAL A 121 1.31 14.81 -4.98
C VAL A 121 1.20 16.32 -5.14
N ILE A 122 2.01 17.05 -4.38
CA ILE A 122 2.14 18.51 -4.45
C ILE A 122 3.64 18.85 -4.51
N ASP A 123 4.01 19.72 -5.46
CA ASP A 123 5.40 20.10 -5.73
C ASP A 123 6.34 18.90 -5.96
N GLY A 124 5.80 17.83 -6.58
CA GLY A 124 6.56 16.63 -6.86
C GLY A 124 6.85 15.78 -5.62
N LYS A 125 6.13 16.00 -4.51
CA LYS A 125 6.24 15.26 -3.25
C LYS A 125 4.91 14.66 -2.86
N ILE A 126 4.93 13.41 -2.40
CA ILE A 126 3.74 12.77 -1.85
C ILE A 126 3.30 13.46 -0.56
N VAL A 127 2.01 13.72 -0.42
CA VAL A 127 1.43 14.29 0.79
C VAL A 127 1.11 13.16 1.75
N LEU A 128 1.82 13.10 2.84
CA LEU A 128 1.65 12.06 3.86
C LEU A 128 0.71 12.50 5.00
N GLY A 129 0.57 13.81 5.23
CA GLY A 129 -0.16 14.36 6.37
C GLY A 129 0.65 14.28 7.66
N HIS A 130 0.04 14.74 8.76
CA HIS A 130 0.69 14.78 10.08
C HIS A 130 0.99 13.35 10.59
N ASP A 131 0.03 12.45 10.47
CA ASP A 131 0.09 11.11 11.03
C ASP A 131 0.42 10.02 9.97
N GLY A 132 0.72 10.42 8.73
CA GLY A 132 1.06 9.47 7.65
C GLY A 132 -0.14 8.94 6.86
N PHE A 133 -1.37 9.38 7.14
CA PHE A 133 -2.61 8.87 6.55
C PHE A 133 -3.36 9.89 5.68
N ALA A 134 -2.69 10.87 5.09
CA ALA A 134 -3.33 11.75 4.13
C ALA A 134 -3.73 10.98 2.86
N GLY A 135 -4.78 11.46 2.19
CA GLY A 135 -5.21 10.90 0.91
C GLY A 135 -6.27 9.80 1.02
N GLU A 136 -6.93 9.63 2.16
CA GLU A 136 -7.99 8.64 2.36
C GLU A 136 -9.32 9.08 1.72
N LEU A 137 -9.31 9.41 0.41
CA LEU A 137 -10.48 9.93 -0.33
C LEU A 137 -11.62 8.92 -0.41
N GLY A 138 -11.34 7.61 -0.37
CA GLY A 138 -12.34 6.57 -0.33
C GLY A 138 -13.34 6.71 0.81
N HIS A 139 -12.90 7.27 1.94
CA HIS A 139 -13.71 7.49 3.13
C HIS A 139 -14.53 8.80 3.11
N THR A 140 -14.35 9.66 2.10
CA THR A 140 -15.13 10.91 1.96
C THR A 140 -16.61 10.60 1.77
N ILE A 141 -17.47 11.26 2.54
CA ILE A 141 -18.91 11.11 2.44
C ILE A 141 -19.43 11.88 1.23
N ILE A 142 -19.87 11.16 0.19
CA ILE A 142 -20.44 11.74 -1.02
C ILE A 142 -21.98 11.71 -1.02
N ARG A 143 -22.59 10.84 -0.19
CA ARG A 143 -24.06 10.73 -0.05
C ARG A 143 -24.42 10.50 1.42
N PRO A 144 -24.70 11.55 2.20
CA PRO A 144 -25.10 11.41 3.60
C PRO A 144 -26.26 10.42 3.78
N GLY A 145 -26.11 9.48 4.74
CA GLY A 145 -27.11 8.43 5.00
C GLY A 145 -27.21 7.33 3.92
N GLY A 146 -26.37 7.38 2.89
CA GLY A 146 -26.38 6.43 1.78
C GLY A 146 -25.94 5.01 2.14
N ARG A 147 -25.50 4.25 1.13
CA ARG A 147 -25.08 2.86 1.26
C ARG A 147 -24.01 2.70 2.33
N MET A 148 -24.16 1.69 3.17
CA MET A 148 -23.17 1.36 4.20
C MET A 148 -22.03 0.54 3.60
N HIS A 149 -20.81 0.97 3.82
CA HIS A 149 -19.63 0.17 3.51
C HIS A 149 -19.40 -0.89 4.61
N LYS A 150 -19.51 -2.16 4.24
CA LYS A 150 -19.51 -3.28 5.21
C LYS A 150 -18.19 -3.40 5.99
N GLY A 151 -17.07 -3.04 5.37
CA GLY A 151 -15.75 -3.14 6.00
C GLY A 151 -15.48 -2.08 7.07
N THR A 152 -16.01 -0.85 6.87
CA THR A 152 -15.74 0.29 7.76
C THR A 152 -16.96 0.71 8.59
N GLY A 153 -18.16 0.27 8.23
CA GLY A 153 -19.41 0.74 8.83
C GLY A 153 -19.82 2.17 8.45
N ILE A 154 -19.04 2.85 7.61
CA ILE A 154 -19.31 4.22 7.16
C ILE A 154 -20.45 4.21 6.13
N ARG A 155 -21.39 5.15 6.27
CA ARG A 155 -22.48 5.32 5.32
C ARG A 155 -22.20 6.44 4.32
N GLY A 156 -22.40 6.11 3.03
CA GLY A 156 -22.32 7.10 1.96
C GLY A 156 -20.93 7.53 1.55
N SER A 157 -19.90 6.75 1.89
CA SER A 157 -18.52 7.01 1.47
C SER A 157 -18.33 6.77 -0.04
N LEU A 158 -17.35 7.43 -0.63
CA LEU A 158 -16.97 7.22 -2.03
C LEU A 158 -16.68 5.73 -2.31
N GLU A 159 -15.99 5.05 -1.41
CA GLU A 159 -15.68 3.63 -1.51
C GLU A 159 -16.93 2.75 -1.59
N SER A 160 -18.01 3.11 -0.86
CA SER A 160 -19.29 2.39 -0.90
C SER A 160 -19.90 2.35 -2.31
N TYR A 161 -19.50 3.24 -3.21
CA TYR A 161 -20.04 3.35 -4.57
C TYR A 161 -19.00 3.04 -5.65
N ALA A 162 -17.74 3.41 -5.46
CA ALA A 162 -16.72 3.38 -6.50
C ALA A 162 -15.72 2.22 -6.37
N SER A 163 -15.69 1.48 -5.26
CA SER A 163 -14.89 0.26 -5.16
C SER A 163 -15.42 -0.83 -6.09
N ALA A 164 -14.68 -1.90 -6.31
CA ALA A 164 -15.11 -3.02 -7.14
C ALA A 164 -16.46 -3.60 -6.68
N THR A 165 -16.66 -3.74 -5.37
CA THR A 165 -17.95 -4.18 -4.79
C THR A 165 -19.02 -3.10 -4.93
N GLY A 166 -18.68 -1.85 -4.56
CA GLY A 166 -19.60 -0.72 -4.63
C GLY A 166 -20.08 -0.43 -6.06
N GLY A 167 -19.15 -0.46 -7.03
CA GLY A 167 -19.50 -0.28 -8.44
C GLY A 167 -20.42 -1.38 -8.98
N ARG A 168 -20.18 -2.64 -8.59
CA ARG A 168 -21.09 -3.75 -8.93
C ARG A 168 -22.49 -3.56 -8.33
N GLU A 169 -22.59 -3.19 -7.06
CA GLU A 169 -23.87 -2.91 -6.41
C GLU A 169 -24.60 -1.75 -7.08
N THR A 170 -23.88 -0.67 -7.43
CA THR A 170 -24.44 0.49 -8.13
C THR A 170 -24.97 0.13 -9.52
N ALA A 171 -24.33 -0.81 -10.22
CA ALA A 171 -24.79 -1.24 -11.56
C ALA A 171 -26.05 -2.12 -11.51
N ILE A 172 -26.42 -2.67 -10.35
CA ILE A 172 -27.59 -3.54 -10.16
C ILE A 172 -28.82 -2.73 -9.67
N GLU A 173 -28.60 -1.61 -8.95
CA GLU A 173 -29.64 -0.65 -8.55
C GLU A 173 -30.22 0.11 -9.75
#